data_fd28c827969c6edcd0aa2645e60ccc88
#
_entry.id   fd28c827969c6edcd0aa2645e60ccc88
#
_cell.length_a   1.000
_cell.length_b   1.000
_cell.length_c   1.000
_cell.angle_alpha   90.00
_cell.angle_beta   90.00
_cell.angle_gamma   90.00
#
_symmetry.space_group_name_H-M   'P 1'
#
loop_
_entity.id
_entity.type
_entity.pdbx_description
1 polymer ?
#
loop_
_entity_poly.entity_id
_entity_poly.type
_entity_poly.pdbx_seq_one_letter_code
_entity_poly.pdbx_strand_id
1 'polypeptide(L)'
;MINYKNNRLFVESVAIQDIAKTQPTPFYVYSQSKISNTYNELKKTLNSEILFAVKANSNQAIIKLMAKLGAGADVVSIGELERAILAGVNPEKIIFEGVGKTKKDIEYAI
;
A
#
# COMPACT_ATOMS: atom_id res chain seq x y z
N MET A 1 -9.27 9.28 11.19
CA MET A 1 -8.18 9.97 11.91
C MET A 1 -8.03 9.32 13.27
N ILE A 2 -6.84 9.37 13.88
CA ILE A 2 -6.63 8.85 15.25
C ILE A 2 -7.14 9.88 16.24
N ASN A 3 -8.00 9.48 17.16
CA ASN A 3 -8.58 10.37 18.17
C ASN A 3 -8.99 9.61 19.46
N TYR A 4 -9.08 10.35 20.56
CA TYR A 4 -9.65 9.85 21.82
C TYR A 4 -11.11 10.26 21.96
N LYS A 5 -11.97 9.30 22.35
CA LYS A 5 -13.36 9.51 22.75
C LYS A 5 -13.64 8.74 24.03
N ASN A 6 -14.13 9.41 25.08
CA ASN A 6 -14.45 8.79 26.37
C ASN A 6 -13.28 7.91 26.89
N ASN A 7 -12.08 8.46 26.88
CA ASN A 7 -10.83 7.80 27.31
C ASN A 7 -10.46 6.52 26.54
N ARG A 8 -11.02 6.31 25.33
CA ARG A 8 -10.69 5.20 24.42
C ARG A 8 -10.06 5.75 23.13
N LEU A 9 -9.03 5.09 22.66
CA LEU A 9 -8.35 5.44 21.40
C LEU A 9 -9.08 4.81 20.21
N PHE A 10 -9.37 5.63 19.20
CA PHE A 10 -10.00 5.22 17.95
C PHE A 10 -9.10 5.48 16.76
N VAL A 11 -9.14 4.59 15.77
CA VAL A 11 -8.71 4.85 14.42
C VAL A 11 -9.95 4.79 13.53
N GLU A 12 -10.28 5.93 12.91
CA GLU A 12 -11.57 6.16 12.22
C GLU A 12 -12.76 5.96 13.19
N SER A 13 -13.56 4.93 12.96
CA SER A 13 -14.69 4.57 13.83
C SER A 13 -14.41 3.35 14.72
N VAL A 14 -13.22 2.75 14.62
CA VAL A 14 -12.88 1.49 15.31
C VAL A 14 -12.05 1.78 16.55
N ALA A 15 -12.48 1.28 17.71
CA ALA A 15 -11.70 1.39 18.94
C ALA A 15 -10.53 0.40 18.93
N ILE A 16 -9.33 0.89 19.25
CA ILE A 16 -8.11 0.06 19.27
C ILE A 16 -8.22 -1.10 20.25
N GLN A 17 -8.89 -0.89 21.39
CA GLN A 17 -9.12 -1.94 22.37
C GLN A 17 -9.95 -3.11 21.81
N ASP A 18 -10.85 -2.85 20.86
CA ASP A 18 -11.65 -3.92 20.25
C ASP A 18 -10.82 -4.74 19.25
N ILE A 19 -9.87 -4.12 18.56
CA ILE A 19 -8.88 -4.83 17.75
C ILE A 19 -7.98 -5.69 18.63
N ALA A 20 -7.51 -5.15 19.75
CA ALA A 20 -6.62 -5.84 20.69
C ALA A 20 -7.24 -7.08 21.36
N LYS A 21 -8.58 -7.23 21.33
CA LYS A 21 -9.25 -8.46 21.79
C LYS A 21 -9.07 -9.64 20.83
N THR A 22 -8.84 -9.36 19.56
CA THR A 22 -8.80 -10.37 18.48
C THR A 22 -7.43 -10.52 17.84
N GLN A 23 -6.55 -9.53 18.04
CA GLN A 23 -5.20 -9.51 17.47
C GLN A 23 -4.15 -9.47 18.59
N PRO A 24 -3.09 -10.29 18.53
CA PRO A 24 -2.00 -10.21 19.49
C PRO A 24 -1.27 -8.86 19.37
N THR A 25 -0.84 -8.34 20.51
CA THR A 25 0.00 -7.13 20.59
C THR A 25 1.47 -7.50 20.59
N PRO A 26 2.37 -6.68 20.02
CA PRO A 26 2.11 -5.42 19.33
C PRO A 26 1.57 -5.61 17.89
N PHE A 27 0.78 -4.65 17.38
CA PHE A 27 0.30 -4.66 16.00
C PHE A 27 0.30 -3.25 15.39
N TYR A 28 0.38 -3.19 14.06
CA TYR A 28 0.19 -1.95 13.30
C TYR A 28 -1.26 -1.78 12.88
N VAL A 29 -1.74 -0.53 12.88
CA VAL A 29 -3.08 -0.18 12.39
C VAL A 29 -2.94 0.88 11.31
N TYR A 30 -3.54 0.63 10.15
CA TYR A 30 -3.55 1.53 9.01
C TYR A 30 -4.96 2.07 8.78
N SER A 31 -5.08 3.39 8.64
CA SER A 31 -6.34 4.05 8.31
C SER A 31 -6.51 4.11 6.80
N GLN A 32 -7.54 3.44 6.29
CA GLN A 32 -7.87 3.46 4.86
C GLN A 32 -8.19 4.88 4.39
N SER A 33 -8.98 5.63 5.15
CA SER A 33 -9.35 7.00 4.77
C SER A 33 -8.14 7.92 4.74
N LYS A 34 -7.18 7.76 5.67
CA LYS A 34 -5.97 8.59 5.69
C LYS A 34 -5.09 8.32 4.46
N ILE A 35 -4.89 7.04 4.10
CA ILE A 35 -4.14 6.65 2.90
C ILE A 35 -4.80 7.23 1.65
N SER A 36 -6.12 7.02 1.50
CA SER A 36 -6.88 7.50 0.34
C SER A 36 -6.85 9.03 0.20
N ASN A 37 -7.02 9.75 1.30
CA ASN A 37 -7.00 11.20 1.31
C ASN A 37 -5.62 11.73 0.93
N THR A 38 -4.55 11.17 1.51
CA THR A 38 -3.17 11.56 1.19
C THR A 38 -2.86 11.33 -0.30
N TYR A 39 -3.24 10.17 -0.85
CA TYR A 39 -3.08 9.89 -2.28
C TYR A 39 -3.83 10.91 -3.15
N ASN A 40 -5.09 11.18 -2.82
CA ASN A 40 -5.92 12.10 -3.59
C ASN A 40 -5.40 13.56 -3.52
N GLU A 41 -4.88 13.98 -2.39
CA GLU A 41 -4.21 15.29 -2.24
C GLU A 41 -2.96 15.38 -3.13
N LEU A 42 -2.11 14.36 -3.10
CA LEU A 42 -0.93 14.28 -3.98
C LEU A 42 -1.33 14.32 -5.44
N LYS A 43 -2.32 13.53 -5.85
CA LYS A 43 -2.80 13.46 -7.24
C LYS A 43 -3.36 14.79 -7.75
N LYS A 44 -4.00 15.56 -6.88
CA LYS A 44 -4.49 16.91 -7.23
C LYS A 44 -3.36 17.92 -7.43
N THR A 45 -2.26 17.75 -6.70
CA THR A 45 -1.13 18.67 -6.71
C THR A 45 -0.12 18.33 -7.81
N LEU A 46 0.07 17.03 -8.09
CA LEU A 46 1.03 16.54 -9.07
C LEU A 46 0.33 16.24 -10.39
N ASN A 47 0.80 16.85 -11.47
CA ASN A 47 0.36 16.51 -12.83
C ASN A 47 1.21 15.38 -13.41
N SER A 48 1.26 14.23 -12.70
CA SER A 48 2.06 13.07 -13.07
C SER A 48 1.45 11.77 -12.55
N GLU A 49 1.92 10.64 -13.06
CA GLU A 49 1.61 9.34 -12.51
C GLU A 49 2.23 9.19 -11.11
N ILE A 50 1.51 8.52 -10.23
CA ILE A 50 1.98 8.20 -8.88
C ILE A 50 2.16 6.70 -8.81
N LEU A 51 3.38 6.27 -8.48
CA LEU A 51 3.70 4.88 -8.24
C LEU A 51 3.92 4.65 -6.74
N PHE A 52 3.34 3.59 -6.23
CA PHE A 52 3.52 3.18 -4.84
C PHE A 52 4.74 2.27 -4.71
N ALA A 53 5.71 2.68 -3.90
CA ALA A 53 6.90 1.88 -3.61
C ALA A 53 6.53 0.69 -2.70
N VAL A 54 6.39 -0.50 -3.28
CA VAL A 54 5.92 -1.70 -2.59
C VAL A 54 6.86 -2.12 -1.46
N LYS A 55 8.17 -1.89 -1.61
CA LYS A 55 9.19 -2.11 -0.56
C LYS A 55 8.90 -1.38 0.76
N ALA A 56 8.19 -0.26 0.73
CA ALA A 56 7.83 0.50 1.93
C ALA A 56 6.78 -0.23 2.78
N ASN A 57 5.82 -0.89 2.12
CA ASN A 57 4.80 -1.71 2.78
C ASN A 57 4.19 -2.71 1.80
N SER A 58 4.63 -3.95 1.84
CA SER A 58 4.16 -5.02 0.94
C SER A 58 2.84 -5.68 1.37
N ASN A 59 2.09 -5.08 2.31
CA ASN A 59 0.78 -5.58 2.72
C ASN A 59 -0.18 -5.55 1.53
N GLN A 60 -0.75 -6.72 1.21
CA GLN A 60 -1.61 -6.91 0.05
C GLN A 60 -2.85 -6.00 0.04
N ALA A 61 -3.43 -5.73 1.22
CA ALA A 61 -4.59 -4.85 1.34
C ALA A 61 -4.24 -3.39 1.02
N ILE A 62 -3.03 -2.94 1.38
CA ILE A 62 -2.54 -1.59 1.08
C ILE A 62 -2.25 -1.45 -0.41
N ILE A 63 -1.55 -2.41 -1.02
CA ILE A 63 -1.28 -2.40 -2.47
C ILE A 63 -2.60 -2.38 -3.26
N LYS A 64 -3.57 -3.22 -2.86
CA LYS A 64 -4.90 -3.26 -3.47
C LYS A 64 -5.66 -1.94 -3.33
N LEU A 65 -5.53 -1.26 -2.19
CA LEU A 65 -6.12 0.07 -1.99
C LEU A 65 -5.48 1.08 -2.94
N MET A 66 -4.15 1.10 -3.05
CA MET A 66 -3.42 1.99 -3.95
C MET A 66 -3.78 1.72 -5.42
N ALA A 67 -3.87 0.45 -5.84
CA ALA A 67 -4.33 0.07 -7.18
C ALA A 67 -5.74 0.59 -7.48
N LYS A 68 -6.68 0.44 -6.53
CA LYS A 68 -8.06 0.98 -6.67
C LYS A 68 -8.11 2.50 -6.78
N LEU A 69 -7.17 3.22 -6.19
CA LEU A 69 -7.04 4.67 -6.32
C LEU A 69 -6.39 5.08 -7.66
N GLY A 70 -5.89 4.13 -8.43
CA GLY A 70 -5.27 4.34 -9.74
C GLY A 70 -3.76 4.55 -9.69
N ALA A 71 -3.10 4.25 -8.57
CA ALA A 71 -1.65 4.23 -8.47
C ALA A 71 -1.05 3.09 -9.28
N GLY A 72 0.12 3.33 -9.87
CA GLY A 72 1.03 2.28 -10.31
C GLY A 72 1.82 1.69 -9.15
N ALA A 73 2.79 0.86 -9.45
CA ALA A 73 3.69 0.26 -8.47
C ALA A 73 5.16 0.41 -8.87
N ASP A 74 6.00 0.67 -7.88
CA ASP A 74 7.45 0.57 -7.99
C ASP A 74 7.87 -0.66 -7.19
N VAL A 75 8.43 -1.66 -7.89
CA VAL A 75 8.79 -2.97 -7.34
C VAL A 75 10.27 -3.26 -7.57
N VAL A 76 10.90 -3.97 -6.63
CA VAL A 76 12.34 -4.27 -6.67
C VAL A 76 12.65 -5.78 -6.66
N SER A 77 11.61 -6.62 -6.66
CA SER A 77 11.74 -8.09 -6.71
C SER A 77 10.56 -8.73 -7.41
N ILE A 78 10.72 -9.97 -7.85
CA ILE A 78 9.62 -10.77 -8.42
C ILE A 78 8.47 -10.93 -7.42
N GLY A 79 8.76 -11.16 -6.15
CA GLY A 79 7.72 -11.29 -5.13
C GLY A 79 6.89 -10.01 -4.95
N GLU A 80 7.50 -8.82 -5.11
CA GLU A 80 6.77 -7.55 -5.11
C GLU A 80 5.97 -7.36 -6.40
N LEU A 81 6.53 -7.74 -7.56
CA LEU A 81 5.83 -7.73 -8.84
C LEU A 81 4.56 -8.59 -8.78
N GLU A 82 4.68 -9.83 -8.32
CA GLU A 82 3.53 -10.74 -8.15
C GLU A 82 2.48 -10.15 -7.23
N ARG A 83 2.88 -9.54 -6.11
CA ARG A 83 1.96 -8.88 -5.19
C ARG A 83 1.23 -7.69 -5.85
N ALA A 84 1.92 -6.90 -6.66
CA ALA A 84 1.34 -5.77 -7.38
C ALA A 84 0.29 -6.27 -8.40
N ILE A 85 0.62 -7.29 -9.18
CA ILE A 85 -0.30 -7.90 -10.15
C ILE A 85 -1.52 -8.50 -9.44
N LEU A 86 -1.32 -9.28 -8.38
CA LEU A 86 -2.41 -9.86 -7.58
C LEU A 86 -3.30 -8.81 -6.92
N ALA A 87 -2.75 -7.65 -6.61
CA ALA A 87 -3.51 -6.51 -6.09
C ALA A 87 -4.36 -5.80 -7.15
N GLY A 88 -4.13 -6.08 -8.44
CA GLY A 88 -4.82 -5.46 -9.56
C GLY A 88 -4.20 -4.15 -10.03
N VAL A 89 -2.91 -3.94 -9.79
CA VAL A 89 -2.16 -2.85 -10.43
C VAL A 89 -2.08 -3.12 -11.94
N ASN A 90 -2.36 -2.09 -12.75
CA ASN A 90 -2.21 -2.21 -14.20
C ASN A 90 -0.72 -2.50 -14.54
N PRO A 91 -0.38 -3.60 -15.24
CA PRO A 91 1.00 -3.94 -15.60
C PRO A 91 1.76 -2.81 -16.30
N GLU A 92 1.10 -2.02 -17.15
CA GLU A 92 1.69 -0.86 -17.83
C GLU A 92 2.12 0.27 -16.87
N LYS A 93 1.66 0.21 -15.60
CA LYS A 93 2.00 1.16 -14.54
C LYS A 93 2.90 0.55 -13.48
N ILE A 94 3.59 -0.54 -13.80
CA ILE A 94 4.57 -1.15 -12.90
C ILE A 94 5.97 -0.84 -13.41
N ILE A 95 6.80 -0.28 -12.54
CA ILE A 95 8.23 -0.10 -12.77
C ILE A 95 8.97 -1.13 -11.93
N PHE A 96 9.77 -1.95 -12.58
CA PHE A 96 10.66 -2.89 -11.91
C PHE A 96 12.07 -2.31 -11.87
N GLU A 97 12.45 -1.70 -10.77
CA GLU A 97 13.76 -1.11 -10.54
C GLU A 97 14.69 -1.99 -9.69
N GLY A 98 15.85 -1.47 -9.33
CA GLY A 98 16.83 -2.12 -8.47
C GLY A 98 18.06 -2.64 -9.20
N VAL A 99 19.13 -2.84 -8.43
CA VAL A 99 20.48 -3.16 -8.95
C VAL A 99 20.79 -4.67 -9.06
N GLY A 100 19.97 -5.52 -8.46
CA GLY A 100 20.22 -6.94 -8.32
C GLY A 100 19.38 -7.85 -9.23
N LYS A 101 18.79 -7.33 -10.30
CA LYS A 101 18.00 -8.13 -11.25
C LYS A 101 18.86 -9.16 -11.99
N THR A 102 18.44 -10.42 -11.91
CA THR A 102 19.02 -11.48 -12.74
C THR A 102 18.36 -11.50 -14.11
N LYS A 103 18.98 -12.20 -15.07
CA LYS A 103 18.36 -12.44 -16.37
C LYS A 103 16.95 -13.05 -16.25
N LYS A 104 16.80 -14.02 -15.33
CA LYS A 104 15.50 -14.68 -15.06
C LYS A 104 14.44 -13.71 -14.55
N ASP A 105 14.83 -12.75 -13.71
CA ASP A 105 13.90 -11.75 -13.20
C ASP A 105 13.39 -10.83 -14.32
N ILE A 106 14.27 -10.48 -15.25
CA ILE A 106 13.93 -9.65 -16.42
C ILE A 106 13.00 -10.43 -17.37
N GLU A 107 13.33 -11.68 -17.68
CA GLU A 107 12.52 -12.54 -18.54
C GLU A 107 11.11 -12.76 -17.96
N TYR A 108 10.99 -12.83 -16.64
CA TYR A 108 9.70 -12.97 -15.96
C TYR A 108 8.86 -11.69 -16.00
N ALA A 109 9.51 -10.53 -16.00
CA ALA A 109 8.83 -9.24 -15.89
C ALA A 109 8.35 -8.66 -17.26
N ILE A 110 8.86 -9.19 -18.38
CA ILE A 110 8.52 -8.81 -19.76
C ILE A 110 7.35 -9.66 -20.27
#